data_180f73cffbcbb5547147d26ab2320a49
#
_entry.id   180f73cffbcbb5547147d26ab2320a49
#
_cell.length_a   1.000
_cell.length_b   1.000
_cell.length_c   1.000
_cell.angle_alpha   90.00
_cell.angle_beta   90.00
_cell.angle_gamma   90.00
#
_symmetry.space_group_name_H-M   'P 1'
#
loop_
_entity.id
_entity.type
_entity.pdbx_description
1 polymer ?
#
loop_
_entity_poly.entity_id
_entity_poly.type
_entity_poly.pdbx_seq_one_letter_code
_entity_poly.pdbx_strand_id
1 'polypeptide(L)'
;DLAKKLVICPAEMLEGYNGLLDSNAKDKFILEQLALEGKASYTDYGILINSGKYDGMNFEQVFAALETELASRELGQVKTNYRLRDWGISRQRYWGCPIPIIHCEHCGDVLVPEADLPVRLPEDLIPDGSGNPLNKDLRFTACRCPECGADARRETDTMDTFVDSSWYFLRYTCPDSHAAMLDERVKYWAPVDQYVGGIEHAILHLLYARFFYKALRDLGLVTGDEPFKNLLAQG
;
A
#
# COMPACT_ATOMS: atom_id res chain seq x y z
N ASP A 1 -6.12 -33.07 7.42
CA ASP A 1 -6.95 -34.07 8.07
C ASP A 1 -6.65 -34.09 9.58
N LEU A 2 -7.35 -33.21 10.33
CA LEU A 2 -7.17 -33.03 11.79
C LEU A 2 -7.56 -34.32 12.54
N ALA A 3 -8.60 -35.03 12.09
CA ALA A 3 -9.08 -36.29 12.69
C ALA A 3 -8.03 -37.41 12.62
N LYS A 4 -7.17 -37.42 11.59
CA LYS A 4 -6.04 -38.38 11.49
C LYS A 4 -4.84 -38.02 12.34
N LYS A 5 -4.73 -36.76 12.77
CA LYS A 5 -3.67 -36.28 13.69
C LYS A 5 -4.06 -36.42 15.16
N LEU A 6 -5.35 -36.51 15.44
CA LEU A 6 -5.87 -36.72 16.82
C LEU A 6 -5.97 -38.23 17.09
N VAL A 7 -4.93 -38.76 17.72
CA VAL A 7 -4.79 -40.21 18.00
C VAL A 7 -5.82 -40.73 19.03
N ILE A 8 -6.57 -39.85 19.69
CA ILE A 8 -7.57 -40.26 20.72
C ILE A 8 -8.74 -39.26 20.64
N CYS A 9 -9.83 -39.68 20.06
CA CYS A 9 -11.13 -39.04 20.26
C CYS A 9 -11.86 -39.81 21.37
N PRO A 10 -12.21 -39.21 22.50
CA PRO A 10 -12.99 -39.89 23.56
C PRO A 10 -14.33 -40.35 22.97
N ALA A 11 -14.80 -41.52 23.45
CA ALA A 11 -16.03 -42.13 22.94
C ALA A 11 -17.26 -41.22 23.04
N GLU A 12 -17.30 -40.34 24.02
CA GLU A 12 -18.35 -39.35 24.25
C GLU A 12 -18.38 -38.24 23.19
N MET A 13 -17.25 -37.95 22.53
CA MET A 13 -17.16 -36.99 21.41
C MET A 13 -17.63 -37.61 20.10
N LEU A 14 -17.63 -38.95 19.97
CA LEU A 14 -17.97 -39.64 18.72
C LEU A 14 -19.44 -39.48 18.31
N GLU A 15 -20.36 -39.36 19.27
CA GLU A 15 -21.79 -39.19 18.95
C GLU A 15 -22.04 -37.81 18.29
N GLY A 16 -21.51 -36.72 18.86
CA GLY A 16 -21.61 -35.38 18.23
C GLY A 16 -20.88 -35.32 16.93
N TYR A 17 -19.68 -35.92 16.83
CA TYR A 17 -18.88 -35.94 15.59
C TYR A 17 -19.56 -36.72 14.45
N ASN A 18 -20.15 -37.89 14.74
CA ASN A 18 -20.82 -38.67 13.70
C ASN A 18 -22.14 -38.07 13.22
N GLY A 19 -22.75 -37.16 13.97
CA GLY A 19 -23.92 -36.39 13.55
C GLY A 19 -23.63 -35.29 12.51
N LEU A 20 -22.36 -34.93 12.30
CA LEU A 20 -21.97 -33.88 11.35
C LEU A 20 -21.79 -34.45 9.92
N LEU A 21 -22.31 -33.70 8.93
CA LEU A 21 -22.36 -34.17 7.55
C LEU A 21 -21.10 -33.88 6.73
N ASP A 22 -20.31 -32.84 7.11
CA ASP A 22 -19.11 -32.44 6.38
C ASP A 22 -17.86 -32.44 7.26
N SER A 23 -16.68 -32.49 6.61
CA SER A 23 -15.38 -32.56 7.29
C SER A 23 -15.03 -31.29 8.06
N ASN A 24 -15.41 -30.12 7.55
CA ASN A 24 -15.10 -28.84 8.19
C ASN A 24 -15.89 -28.66 9.48
N ALA A 25 -17.19 -29.06 9.46
CA ALA A 25 -18.02 -29.05 10.66
C ALA A 25 -17.50 -30.02 11.72
N LYS A 26 -17.01 -31.20 11.31
CA LYS A 26 -16.38 -32.19 12.21
C LYS A 26 -15.10 -31.67 12.84
N ASP A 27 -14.23 -31.07 12.05
CA ASP A 27 -12.97 -30.50 12.55
C ASP A 27 -13.24 -29.34 13.53
N LYS A 28 -14.22 -28.50 13.22
CA LYS A 28 -14.65 -27.40 14.10
C LYS A 28 -15.19 -27.94 15.44
N PHE A 29 -16.07 -28.93 15.40
CA PHE A 29 -16.62 -29.55 16.62
C PHE A 29 -15.52 -30.11 17.53
N ILE A 30 -14.53 -30.83 16.97
CA ILE A 30 -13.39 -31.35 17.74
C ILE A 30 -12.59 -30.22 18.39
N LEU A 31 -12.30 -29.16 17.65
CA LEU A 31 -11.55 -28.01 18.16
C LEU A 31 -12.30 -27.28 19.28
N GLU A 32 -13.63 -27.11 19.14
CA GLU A 32 -14.47 -26.54 20.20
C GLU A 32 -14.41 -27.37 21.49
N GLN A 33 -14.53 -28.70 21.38
CA GLN A 33 -14.46 -29.56 22.56
C GLN A 33 -13.08 -29.54 23.23
N LEU A 34 -12.01 -29.60 22.43
CA LEU A 34 -10.64 -29.52 22.97
C LEU A 34 -10.33 -28.16 23.60
N ALA A 35 -10.91 -27.08 23.06
CA ALA A 35 -10.77 -25.74 23.66
C ALA A 35 -11.51 -25.63 24.99
N LEU A 36 -12.72 -26.20 25.12
CA LEU A 36 -13.48 -26.27 26.38
C LEU A 36 -12.72 -27.04 27.45
N GLU A 37 -11.97 -28.08 27.09
CA GLU A 37 -11.12 -28.85 27.99
C GLU A 37 -9.75 -28.21 28.26
N GLY A 38 -9.44 -27.05 27.69
CA GLY A 38 -8.15 -26.38 27.82
C GLY A 38 -6.98 -27.09 27.10
N LYS A 39 -7.29 -28.03 26.20
CA LYS A 39 -6.29 -28.83 25.47
C LYS A 39 -5.90 -28.25 24.10
N ALA A 40 -6.67 -27.28 23.58
CA ALA A 40 -6.39 -26.58 22.35
C ALA A 40 -6.88 -25.14 22.41
N SER A 41 -6.34 -24.27 21.56
CA SER A 41 -6.86 -22.90 21.36
C SER A 41 -7.91 -22.90 20.26
N TYR A 42 -9.08 -22.38 20.58
CA TYR A 42 -10.13 -22.13 19.58
C TYR A 42 -9.81 -20.82 18.85
N THR A 43 -9.68 -20.89 17.54
CA THR A 43 -9.23 -19.75 16.71
C THR A 43 -10.33 -19.18 15.82
N ASP A 44 -11.53 -19.74 15.88
CA ASP A 44 -12.68 -19.30 15.09
C ASP A 44 -13.54 -18.29 15.90
N TYR A 45 -14.52 -17.66 15.25
CA TYR A 45 -15.46 -16.78 15.94
C TYR A 45 -16.39 -17.59 16.86
N GLY A 46 -16.44 -17.20 18.11
CA GLY A 46 -17.23 -17.88 19.14
C GLY A 46 -17.79 -16.90 20.17
N ILE A 47 -18.35 -17.46 21.25
CA ILE A 47 -18.79 -16.72 22.42
C ILE A 47 -17.77 -16.95 23.53
N LEU A 48 -17.35 -15.89 24.21
CA LEU A 48 -16.40 -15.97 25.30
C LEU A 48 -17.01 -16.63 26.51
N ILE A 49 -16.24 -17.52 27.15
CA ILE A 49 -16.54 -18.18 28.43
C ILE A 49 -15.32 -18.09 29.33
N ASN A 50 -15.54 -18.14 30.65
CA ASN A 50 -14.47 -18.02 31.64
C ASN A 50 -13.57 -16.79 31.49
N SER A 51 -14.14 -15.71 30.96
CA SER A 51 -13.47 -14.44 30.64
C SER A 51 -13.95 -13.28 31.52
N GLY A 52 -14.58 -13.59 32.63
CA GLY A 52 -15.08 -12.63 33.61
C GLY A 52 -16.14 -11.71 33.04
N LYS A 53 -15.89 -10.40 33.06
CA LYS A 53 -16.85 -9.40 32.55
C LYS A 53 -17.13 -9.48 31.03
N TYR A 54 -16.38 -10.29 30.30
CA TYR A 54 -16.56 -10.48 28.85
C TYR A 54 -17.33 -11.79 28.55
N ASP A 55 -17.73 -12.57 29.57
CA ASP A 55 -18.49 -13.79 29.32
C ASP A 55 -19.78 -13.51 28.58
N GLY A 56 -20.10 -14.36 27.60
CA GLY A 56 -21.28 -14.24 26.75
C GLY A 56 -21.13 -13.26 25.58
N MET A 57 -20.01 -12.55 25.47
CA MET A 57 -19.76 -11.65 24.34
C MET A 57 -19.24 -12.41 23.12
N ASN A 58 -19.68 -11.98 21.94
CA ASN A 58 -19.08 -12.38 20.67
C ASN A 58 -17.83 -11.53 20.37
N PHE A 59 -17.15 -11.82 19.24
CA PHE A 59 -15.91 -11.14 18.84
C PHE A 59 -16.08 -9.62 18.73
N GLU A 60 -17.13 -9.13 18.07
CA GLU A 60 -17.36 -7.69 17.86
C GLU A 60 -17.61 -6.96 19.18
N GLN A 61 -18.38 -7.59 20.07
CA GLN A 61 -18.72 -7.03 21.37
C GLN A 61 -17.50 -6.93 22.28
N VAL A 62 -16.70 -7.99 22.36
CA VAL A 62 -15.49 -7.96 23.20
C VAL A 62 -14.42 -7.04 22.60
N PHE A 63 -14.31 -6.96 21.28
CA PHE A 63 -13.38 -6.05 20.63
C PHE A 63 -13.68 -4.59 21.00
N ALA A 64 -14.94 -4.17 20.87
CA ALA A 64 -15.37 -2.81 21.25
C ALA A 64 -15.19 -2.53 22.75
N ALA A 65 -15.47 -3.50 23.62
CA ALA A 65 -15.28 -3.37 25.05
C ALA A 65 -13.79 -3.22 25.43
N LEU A 66 -12.92 -4.02 24.82
CA LEU A 66 -11.48 -3.94 25.03
C LEU A 66 -10.87 -2.65 24.46
N GLU A 67 -11.32 -2.20 23.29
CA GLU A 67 -10.92 -0.91 22.72
C GLU A 67 -11.18 0.22 23.71
N THR A 68 -12.41 0.30 24.23
CA THR A 68 -12.82 1.31 25.19
C THR A 68 -12.00 1.25 26.48
N GLU A 69 -11.78 0.06 27.00
CA GLU A 69 -11.00 -0.13 28.23
C GLU A 69 -9.54 0.25 28.06
N LEU A 70 -8.88 -0.25 27.00
CA LEU A 70 -7.47 0.02 26.76
C LEU A 70 -7.22 1.49 26.44
N ALA A 71 -8.11 2.13 25.68
CA ALA A 71 -8.02 3.56 25.39
C ALA A 71 -8.20 4.41 26.66
N SER A 72 -9.16 4.07 27.54
CA SER A 72 -9.39 4.81 28.79
C SER A 72 -8.22 4.74 29.78
N ARG A 73 -7.39 3.71 29.66
CA ARG A 73 -6.19 3.49 30.48
C ARG A 73 -4.89 3.90 29.78
N GLU A 74 -4.97 4.44 28.57
CA GLU A 74 -3.82 4.79 27.72
C GLU A 74 -2.85 3.61 27.47
N LEU A 75 -3.38 2.37 27.49
CA LEU A 75 -2.60 1.14 27.31
C LEU A 75 -2.60 0.61 25.88
N GLY A 76 -3.49 1.13 25.01
CA GLY A 76 -3.58 0.68 23.63
C GLY A 76 -4.65 1.43 22.84
N GLN A 77 -4.58 1.26 21.54
CA GLN A 77 -5.55 1.80 20.58
C GLN A 77 -5.76 0.82 19.44
N VAL A 78 -6.90 0.91 18.79
CA VAL A 78 -7.14 0.15 17.54
C VAL A 78 -6.26 0.70 16.43
N LYS A 79 -5.57 -0.19 15.73
CA LYS A 79 -4.74 0.14 14.57
C LYS A 79 -5.11 -0.74 13.39
N THR A 80 -5.40 -0.13 12.26
CA THR A 80 -5.59 -0.84 11.01
C THR A 80 -4.23 -1.13 10.38
N ASN A 81 -3.92 -2.41 10.19
CA ASN A 81 -2.74 -2.84 9.45
C ASN A 81 -3.17 -3.31 8.05
N TYR A 82 -2.64 -2.66 7.02
CA TYR A 82 -2.89 -3.06 5.65
C TYR A 82 -1.99 -4.24 5.26
N ARG A 83 -2.52 -5.21 4.51
CA ARG A 83 -1.76 -6.37 4.00
C ARG A 83 -0.97 -6.05 2.74
N LEU A 84 -0.92 -4.79 2.35
CA LEU A 84 -0.12 -4.30 1.23
C LEU A 84 1.28 -3.94 1.75
N ARG A 85 2.32 -4.35 1.03
CA ARG A 85 3.69 -3.92 1.32
C ARG A 85 3.88 -2.47 0.90
N ASP A 86 4.72 -1.75 1.63
CA ASP A 86 5.10 -0.38 1.27
C ASP A 86 5.76 -0.37 -0.11
N TRP A 87 5.39 0.62 -0.90
CA TRP A 87 6.00 0.86 -2.21
C TRP A 87 7.10 1.90 -2.08
N GLY A 88 8.35 1.42 -2.07
CA GLY A 88 9.51 2.30 -2.21
C GLY A 88 9.60 2.81 -3.64
N ILE A 89 9.44 4.12 -3.85
CA ILE A 89 9.41 4.72 -5.19
C ILE A 89 10.80 4.96 -5.77
N SER A 90 11.83 5.00 -4.95
CA SER A 90 13.22 5.31 -5.34
C SER A 90 13.85 4.16 -6.13
N ARG A 91 14.53 4.48 -7.23
CA ARG A 91 15.27 3.53 -8.07
C ARG A 91 16.67 4.04 -8.35
N GLN A 92 17.66 3.18 -8.16
CA GLN A 92 19.08 3.44 -8.40
C GLN A 92 19.40 3.27 -9.90
N ARG A 93 18.73 4.07 -10.73
CA ARG A 93 18.91 4.05 -12.18
C ARG A 93 18.78 5.44 -12.78
N TYR A 94 19.47 5.64 -13.91
CA TYR A 94 19.47 6.92 -14.62
C TYR A 94 18.09 7.31 -15.16
N TRP A 95 17.37 6.33 -15.75
CA TRP A 95 16.10 6.61 -16.40
C TRP A 95 14.93 6.62 -15.42
N GLY A 96 14.18 7.71 -15.40
CA GLY A 96 12.99 7.92 -14.57
C GLY A 96 12.81 9.39 -14.22
N CYS A 97 11.72 9.72 -13.55
CA CYS A 97 11.49 11.07 -13.05
C CYS A 97 12.45 11.37 -11.89
N PRO A 98 13.25 12.45 -11.95
CA PRO A 98 14.16 12.82 -10.85
C PRO A 98 13.41 13.11 -9.55
N ILE A 99 13.99 12.71 -8.44
CA ILE A 99 13.47 13.03 -7.10
C ILE A 99 13.99 14.42 -6.71
N PRO A 100 13.12 15.42 -6.43
CA PRO A 100 13.53 16.80 -6.22
C PRO A 100 14.03 17.05 -4.79
N ILE A 101 15.07 16.32 -4.36
CA ILE A 101 15.70 16.40 -3.04
C ILE A 101 17.17 16.80 -3.17
N ILE A 102 17.63 17.58 -2.20
CA ILE A 102 19.02 17.97 -2.02
C ILE A 102 19.47 17.53 -0.63
N HIS A 103 20.56 16.78 -0.55
CA HIS A 103 21.18 16.31 0.68
C HIS A 103 22.22 17.33 1.15
N CYS A 104 22.00 17.94 2.29
CA CYS A 104 22.89 18.90 2.93
C CYS A 104 23.41 18.33 4.25
N GLU A 105 24.71 18.43 4.50
CA GLU A 105 25.29 17.96 5.77
C GLU A 105 24.78 18.73 7.00
N HIS A 106 24.33 19.98 6.82
CA HIS A 106 23.84 20.83 7.92
C HIS A 106 22.33 20.80 8.10
N CYS A 107 21.57 20.78 6.96
CA CYS A 107 20.10 20.89 6.98
C CYS A 107 19.41 19.53 6.81
N GLY A 108 20.14 18.46 6.45
CA GLY A 108 19.56 17.17 6.08
C GLY A 108 18.97 17.19 4.67
N ASP A 109 17.82 16.53 4.51
CA ASP A 109 17.12 16.44 3.23
C ASP A 109 16.27 17.69 3.01
N VAL A 110 16.58 18.44 1.95
CA VAL A 110 15.94 19.71 1.59
C VAL A 110 15.28 19.60 0.23
N LEU A 111 14.10 20.20 0.07
CA LEU A 111 13.40 20.23 -1.20
C LEU A 111 14.09 21.16 -2.20
N VAL A 112 14.11 20.77 -3.48
CA VAL A 112 14.46 21.68 -4.57
C VAL A 112 13.40 22.78 -4.62
N PRO A 113 13.79 24.09 -4.65
CA PRO A 113 12.83 25.18 -4.76
C PRO A 113 11.94 25.07 -6.00
N GLU A 114 10.67 25.48 -5.88
CA GLU A 114 9.72 25.43 -7.01
C GLU A 114 10.22 26.18 -8.26
N ALA A 115 10.94 27.28 -8.06
CA ALA A 115 11.51 28.07 -9.16
C ALA A 115 12.58 27.30 -9.96
N ASP A 116 13.19 26.28 -9.36
CA ASP A 116 14.24 25.45 -9.97
C ASP A 116 13.68 24.14 -10.55
N LEU A 117 12.35 23.94 -10.51
CA LEU A 117 11.69 22.79 -11.14
C LEU A 117 11.40 23.06 -12.63
N PRO A 118 11.41 22.02 -13.45
CA PRO A 118 11.72 20.62 -13.15
C PRO A 118 13.20 20.35 -13.01
N VAL A 119 13.58 19.40 -12.15
CA VAL A 119 14.93 18.83 -12.15
C VAL A 119 15.14 18.08 -13.47
N ARG A 120 16.12 18.49 -14.27
CA ARG A 120 16.40 17.92 -15.60
C ARG A 120 17.56 16.93 -15.53
N LEU A 121 17.36 15.74 -16.10
CA LEU A 121 18.44 14.77 -16.27
C LEU A 121 19.40 15.23 -17.37
N PRO A 122 20.72 15.01 -17.24
CA PRO A 122 21.67 15.18 -18.34
C PRO A 122 21.34 14.21 -19.49
N GLU A 123 21.31 14.69 -20.72
CA GLU A 123 20.96 13.86 -21.89
C GLU A 123 22.18 13.16 -22.51
N ASP A 124 23.39 13.53 -22.10
CA ASP A 124 24.67 13.10 -22.67
C ASP A 124 25.37 11.98 -21.84
N LEU A 125 24.71 11.43 -20.85
CA LEU A 125 25.28 10.37 -20.02
C LEU A 125 25.21 9.02 -20.74
N ILE A 126 26.35 8.33 -20.74
CA ILE A 126 26.47 6.98 -21.31
C ILE A 126 26.64 5.99 -20.15
N PRO A 127 25.71 5.04 -19.96
CA PRO A 127 25.88 3.98 -18.97
C PRO A 127 27.08 3.10 -19.30
N ASP A 128 27.96 2.90 -18.32
CA ASP A 128 29.18 2.09 -18.46
C ASP A 128 29.08 0.72 -17.76
N GLY A 129 27.90 0.38 -17.25
CA GLY A 129 27.65 -0.86 -16.50
C GLY A 129 28.12 -0.83 -15.03
N SER A 130 28.69 0.26 -14.55
CA SER A 130 29.21 0.39 -13.18
C SER A 130 28.26 1.10 -12.21
N GLY A 131 26.96 0.92 -12.40
CA GLY A 131 25.89 1.53 -11.57
C GLY A 131 25.25 2.74 -12.21
N ASN A 132 24.57 3.57 -11.40
CA ASN A 132 23.86 4.75 -11.87
C ASN A 132 24.86 5.85 -12.32
N PRO A 133 24.90 6.23 -13.59
CA PRO A 133 25.83 7.23 -14.11
C PRO A 133 25.63 8.63 -13.52
N LEU A 134 24.44 8.95 -13.01
CA LEU A 134 24.18 10.23 -12.32
C LEU A 134 25.09 10.43 -11.11
N ASN A 135 25.44 9.36 -10.41
CA ASN A 135 26.31 9.42 -9.22
C ASN A 135 27.70 9.98 -9.53
N LYS A 136 28.15 9.86 -10.78
CA LYS A 136 29.47 10.26 -11.24
C LYS A 136 29.50 11.64 -11.90
N ASP A 137 28.34 12.17 -12.27
CA ASP A 137 28.26 13.46 -12.94
C ASP A 137 28.15 14.60 -11.94
N LEU A 138 29.27 15.28 -11.68
CA LEU A 138 29.32 16.44 -10.79
C LEU A 138 28.48 17.62 -11.30
N ARG A 139 28.22 17.73 -12.61
CA ARG A 139 27.34 18.78 -13.19
C ARG A 139 25.90 18.61 -12.69
N PHE A 140 25.50 17.36 -12.43
CA PHE A 140 24.18 17.04 -11.91
C PHE A 140 24.16 17.01 -10.39
N THR A 141 25.14 16.36 -9.75
CA THR A 141 25.13 16.10 -8.32
C THR A 141 25.51 17.29 -7.45
N ALA A 142 26.52 18.11 -7.88
CA ALA A 142 26.98 19.22 -7.08
C ALA A 142 25.99 20.40 -7.14
N CYS A 143 25.55 20.86 -5.97
CA CYS A 143 24.64 22.00 -5.87
C CYS A 143 24.88 22.78 -4.56
N ARG A 144 24.16 23.87 -4.38
CA ARG A 144 24.10 24.61 -3.12
C ARG A 144 22.80 24.29 -2.38
N CYS A 145 22.91 24.16 -1.07
CA CYS A 145 21.73 24.03 -0.23
C CYS A 145 20.89 25.31 -0.31
N PRO A 146 19.59 25.23 -0.65
CA PRO A 146 18.74 26.40 -0.76
C PRO A 146 18.44 27.06 0.61
N GLU A 147 18.61 26.34 1.72
CA GLU A 147 18.37 26.87 3.05
C GLU A 147 19.59 27.56 3.66
N CYS A 148 20.77 26.93 3.63
CA CYS A 148 21.97 27.45 4.30
C CYS A 148 23.07 27.93 3.35
N GLY A 149 22.97 27.69 2.05
CA GLY A 149 23.94 28.06 1.03
C GLY A 149 25.22 27.22 1.02
N ALA A 150 25.37 26.23 1.89
CA ALA A 150 26.54 25.36 1.93
C ALA A 150 26.58 24.42 0.69
N ASP A 151 27.75 23.83 0.44
CA ASP A 151 27.89 22.79 -0.55
C ASP A 151 26.96 21.61 -0.20
N ALA A 152 26.25 21.10 -1.19
CA ALA A 152 25.26 20.05 -1.02
C ALA A 152 25.25 19.13 -2.25
N ARG A 153 24.54 18.03 -2.15
CA ARG A 153 24.44 17.04 -3.21
C ARG A 153 22.99 16.80 -3.61
N ARG A 154 22.72 16.86 -4.89
CA ARG A 154 21.40 16.49 -5.44
C ARG A 154 21.18 14.97 -5.34
N GLU A 155 19.93 14.56 -5.08
CA GLU A 155 19.51 13.17 -5.16
C GLU A 155 19.74 12.62 -6.58
N THR A 156 20.25 11.41 -6.67
CA THR A 156 20.58 10.73 -7.93
C THR A 156 19.67 9.56 -8.25
N ASP A 157 18.85 9.14 -7.30
CA ASP A 157 17.80 8.18 -7.56
C ASP A 157 16.69 8.83 -8.38
N THR A 158 16.06 8.04 -9.24
CA THR A 158 14.86 8.43 -9.98
C THR A 158 13.65 7.70 -9.44
N MET A 159 12.46 8.20 -9.69
CA MET A 159 11.23 7.54 -9.30
C MET A 159 10.99 6.29 -10.16
N ASP A 160 10.35 5.29 -9.57
CA ASP A 160 9.81 4.15 -10.29
C ASP A 160 8.91 4.64 -11.44
N THR A 161 9.04 4.03 -12.61
CA THR A 161 8.24 4.41 -13.79
C THR A 161 6.74 4.17 -13.62
N PHE A 162 6.31 3.42 -12.60
CA PHE A 162 4.91 3.38 -12.20
C PHE A 162 4.38 4.71 -11.67
N VAL A 163 5.23 5.61 -11.20
CA VAL A 163 4.81 6.97 -10.84
C VAL A 163 4.28 7.70 -12.07
N ASP A 164 5.05 7.71 -13.16
CA ASP A 164 4.65 8.36 -14.41
C ASP A 164 3.44 7.67 -15.04
N SER A 165 3.45 6.34 -15.10
CA SER A 165 2.36 5.57 -15.71
C SER A 165 1.06 5.62 -14.89
N SER A 166 1.12 6.02 -13.63
CA SER A 166 -0.06 6.09 -12.76
C SER A 166 -0.99 7.23 -13.10
N TRP A 167 -0.53 8.26 -13.82
CA TRP A 167 -1.33 9.43 -14.14
C TRP A 167 -1.19 9.95 -15.59
N TYR A 168 -0.43 9.27 -16.45
CA TYR A 168 -0.18 9.69 -17.83
C TYR A 168 -1.47 9.98 -18.61
N PHE A 169 -2.52 9.19 -18.41
CA PHE A 169 -3.82 9.37 -19.07
C PHE A 169 -4.50 10.68 -18.68
N LEU A 170 -4.25 11.19 -17.48
CA LEU A 170 -4.70 12.51 -17.05
C LEU A 170 -3.87 13.60 -17.74
N ARG A 171 -2.55 13.43 -17.82
CA ARG A 171 -1.67 14.35 -18.53
C ARG A 171 -2.04 14.50 -20.01
N TYR A 172 -2.51 13.44 -20.63
CA TYR A 172 -2.97 13.47 -22.03
C TYR A 172 -4.19 14.36 -22.25
N THR A 173 -4.94 14.71 -21.23
CA THR A 173 -6.05 15.67 -21.34
C THR A 173 -5.59 17.10 -21.57
N CYS A 174 -4.34 17.42 -21.22
CA CYS A 174 -3.74 18.76 -21.30
C CYS A 174 -2.24 18.71 -21.63
N PRO A 175 -1.83 18.09 -22.76
CA PRO A 175 -0.42 17.83 -23.08
C PRO A 175 0.41 19.10 -23.30
N ASP A 176 -0.23 20.20 -23.67
CA ASP A 176 0.35 21.52 -23.93
C ASP A 176 0.39 22.44 -22.68
N SER A 177 -0.10 21.99 -21.53
CA SER A 177 0.00 22.77 -20.31
C SER A 177 1.43 22.79 -19.78
N HIS A 178 2.00 23.98 -19.56
CA HIS A 178 3.33 24.19 -18.99
C HIS A 178 3.28 24.81 -17.58
N ALA A 179 2.09 25.21 -17.14
CA ALA A 179 1.89 25.91 -15.87
C ALA A 179 1.63 24.97 -14.69
N ALA A 180 1.01 23.81 -14.96
CA ALA A 180 0.62 22.87 -13.93
C ALA A 180 0.60 21.44 -14.46
N MET A 181 0.55 20.49 -13.52
CA MET A 181 0.42 19.05 -13.80
C MET A 181 -0.85 18.74 -14.61
N LEU A 182 -1.97 19.34 -14.21
CA LEU A 182 -3.30 19.20 -14.81
C LEU A 182 -3.97 20.57 -14.93
N ASP A 183 -4.95 20.70 -15.84
CA ASP A 183 -5.81 21.88 -15.94
C ASP A 183 -7.30 21.48 -16.03
N GLU A 184 -8.19 22.46 -16.22
CA GLU A 184 -9.65 22.27 -16.19
C GLU A 184 -10.16 21.23 -17.22
N ARG A 185 -9.39 20.91 -18.25
CA ARG A 185 -9.76 19.92 -19.28
C ARG A 185 -9.90 18.51 -18.69
N VAL A 186 -9.18 18.23 -17.60
CA VAL A 186 -9.28 16.92 -16.92
C VAL A 186 -10.71 16.65 -16.45
N LYS A 187 -11.46 17.66 -16.01
CA LYS A 187 -12.84 17.50 -15.53
C LYS A 187 -13.81 17.00 -16.62
N TYR A 188 -13.51 17.29 -17.87
CA TYR A 188 -14.30 16.81 -19.01
C TYR A 188 -13.91 15.40 -19.43
N TRP A 189 -12.61 15.07 -19.45
CA TRP A 189 -12.10 13.83 -20.00
C TRP A 189 -12.00 12.68 -18.99
N ALA A 190 -11.85 12.98 -17.71
CA ALA A 190 -11.79 11.96 -16.66
C ALA A 190 -13.16 11.76 -15.98
N PRO A 191 -13.45 10.52 -15.50
CA PRO A 191 -12.66 9.30 -15.65
C PRO A 191 -12.68 8.75 -17.08
N VAL A 192 -11.67 7.96 -17.47
CA VAL A 192 -11.58 7.29 -18.79
C VAL A 192 -12.74 6.32 -18.97
N ASP A 193 -13.44 6.40 -20.10
CA ASP A 193 -14.65 5.59 -20.35
C ASP A 193 -14.35 4.11 -20.55
N GLN A 194 -13.28 3.78 -21.28
CA GLN A 194 -12.87 2.41 -21.57
C GLN A 194 -11.36 2.29 -21.48
N TYR A 195 -10.87 1.41 -20.63
CA TYR A 195 -9.46 1.09 -20.44
C TYR A 195 -9.17 -0.35 -20.82
N VAL A 196 -8.12 -0.58 -21.62
CA VAL A 196 -7.79 -1.90 -22.16
C VAL A 196 -6.36 -2.25 -21.81
N GLY A 197 -6.13 -3.43 -21.26
CA GLY A 197 -4.79 -3.90 -20.88
C GLY A 197 -4.74 -5.37 -20.49
N GLY A 198 -3.54 -5.86 -20.19
CA GLY A 198 -3.34 -7.22 -19.71
C GLY A 198 -3.83 -7.41 -18.28
N ILE A 199 -4.23 -8.64 -17.95
CA ILE A 199 -4.73 -8.97 -16.60
C ILE A 199 -3.67 -8.78 -15.51
N GLU A 200 -2.39 -8.91 -15.84
CA GLU A 200 -1.25 -8.69 -14.93
C GLU A 200 -1.24 -7.29 -14.32
N HIS A 201 -1.80 -6.31 -15.02
CA HIS A 201 -1.86 -4.93 -14.53
C HIS A 201 -2.86 -4.73 -13.38
N ALA A 202 -3.72 -5.69 -13.09
CA ALA A 202 -4.64 -5.61 -11.95
C ALA A 202 -3.93 -5.41 -10.61
N ILE A 203 -2.76 -6.01 -10.44
CA ILE A 203 -1.92 -5.92 -9.23
C ILE A 203 -0.67 -5.04 -9.41
N LEU A 204 -0.49 -4.44 -10.58
CA LEU A 204 0.62 -3.53 -10.92
C LEU A 204 0.09 -2.14 -11.25
N HIS A 205 0.06 -1.79 -12.53
CA HIS A 205 -0.33 -0.47 -13.02
C HIS A 205 -1.68 0.02 -12.47
N LEU A 206 -2.72 -0.81 -12.49
CA LEU A 206 -4.06 -0.39 -12.06
C LEU A 206 -4.10 -0.07 -10.56
N LEU A 207 -3.35 -0.78 -9.73
CA LEU A 207 -3.25 -0.50 -8.31
C LEU A 207 -2.69 0.92 -8.07
N TYR A 208 -1.58 1.24 -8.76
CA TYR A 208 -0.93 2.54 -8.63
C TYR A 208 -1.75 3.67 -9.27
N ALA A 209 -2.37 3.43 -10.43
CA ALA A 209 -3.23 4.41 -11.08
C ALA A 209 -4.44 4.77 -10.20
N ARG A 210 -5.06 3.80 -9.54
CA ARG A 210 -6.16 4.03 -8.60
C ARG A 210 -5.70 4.78 -7.37
N PHE A 211 -4.54 4.43 -6.81
CA PHE A 211 -3.95 5.14 -5.67
C PHE A 211 -3.68 6.61 -6.02
N PHE A 212 -3.00 6.87 -7.14
CA PHE A 212 -2.71 8.23 -7.60
C PHE A 212 -3.98 9.02 -7.87
N TYR A 213 -4.98 8.43 -8.52
CA TYR A 213 -6.23 9.12 -8.80
C TYR A 213 -6.95 9.55 -7.52
N LYS A 214 -6.99 8.69 -6.50
CA LYS A 214 -7.58 9.03 -5.19
C LYS A 214 -6.78 10.12 -4.47
N ALA A 215 -5.45 10.07 -4.52
CA ALA A 215 -4.60 11.12 -3.97
C ALA A 215 -4.82 12.47 -4.68
N LEU A 216 -4.89 12.46 -6.02
CA LEU A 216 -5.17 13.67 -6.81
C LEU A 216 -6.59 14.22 -6.55
N ARG A 217 -7.59 13.34 -6.32
CA ARG A 217 -8.92 13.74 -5.88
C ARG A 217 -8.87 14.45 -4.53
N ASP A 218 -8.15 13.89 -3.56
CA ASP A 218 -8.03 14.46 -2.22
C ASP A 218 -7.32 15.83 -2.24
N LEU A 219 -6.46 16.04 -3.22
CA LEU A 219 -5.83 17.34 -3.53
C LEU A 219 -6.74 18.27 -4.36
N GLY A 220 -7.94 17.84 -4.76
CA GLY A 220 -8.89 18.65 -5.54
C GLY A 220 -8.55 18.77 -7.03
N LEU A 221 -7.61 17.98 -7.55
CA LEU A 221 -7.16 18.05 -8.94
C LEU A 221 -8.04 17.25 -9.91
N VAL A 222 -8.70 16.21 -9.45
CA VAL A 222 -9.66 15.39 -10.20
C VAL A 222 -10.93 15.17 -9.40
N THR A 223 -11.98 14.66 -10.04
CA THR A 223 -13.27 14.33 -9.41
C THR A 223 -13.58 12.84 -9.54
N GLY A 224 -14.36 12.28 -8.60
CA GLY A 224 -14.72 10.86 -8.59
C GLY A 224 -13.66 9.97 -7.93
N ASP A 225 -14.01 8.69 -7.75
CA ASP A 225 -13.24 7.75 -6.94
C ASP A 225 -12.35 6.80 -7.75
N GLU A 226 -12.68 6.59 -9.03
CA GLU A 226 -11.99 5.63 -9.88
C GLU A 226 -11.57 6.28 -11.21
N PRO A 227 -10.34 5.97 -11.68
CA PRO A 227 -9.81 6.57 -12.91
C PRO A 227 -10.44 6.02 -14.19
N PHE A 228 -11.00 4.81 -14.13
CA PHE A 228 -11.53 4.08 -15.28
C PHE A 228 -12.95 3.62 -15.00
N LYS A 229 -13.90 3.91 -15.93
CA LYS A 229 -15.29 3.44 -15.81
C LYS A 229 -15.44 1.97 -16.15
N ASN A 230 -14.78 1.53 -17.20
CA ASN A 230 -14.81 0.15 -17.67
C ASN A 230 -13.38 -0.34 -17.95
N LEU A 231 -13.09 -1.56 -17.54
CA LEU A 231 -11.84 -2.25 -17.79
C LEU A 231 -12.09 -3.47 -18.66
N LEU A 232 -11.38 -3.59 -19.77
CA LEU A 232 -11.32 -4.79 -20.58
C LEU A 232 -9.92 -5.42 -20.42
N ALA A 233 -9.86 -6.52 -19.68
CA ALA A 233 -8.63 -7.30 -19.57
C ALA A 233 -8.48 -8.21 -20.80
N GLN A 234 -7.30 -8.14 -21.42
CA GLN A 234 -6.90 -9.06 -22.48
C GLN A 234 -6.24 -10.28 -21.84
N GLY A 235 -6.63 -11.47 -22.27
CA GLY A 235 -6.07 -12.75 -21.83
C GLY A 235 -4.79 -13.13 -22.49
#